data_293126c9715399b050f4bd659c2cb4f8
#
_entry.id   293126c9715399b050f4bd659c2cb4f8
#
_cell.length_a   1.000
_cell.length_b   1.000
_cell.length_c   1.000
_cell.angle_alpha   90.00
_cell.angle_beta   90.00
_cell.angle_gamma   90.00
#
_symmetry.space_group_name_H-M   'P 1'
#
loop_
_entity.id
_entity.type
_entity.pdbx_description
1 polymer ?
#
loop_
_entity_poly.entity_id
_entity_poly.type
_entity_poly.pdbx_seq_one_letter_code
_entity_poly.pdbx_strand_id
1 'polypeptide(L)'
;MPVLTPDSALSLGATWSQVRRSAHERAIAAPFPTIDEETWRYSRIGELDLATFAIAETPTTITGESSQVTVTRVPASSASVDSSLADLFAQSTSTDLFNSLNLAHMDVVVVSVARGVVAPQPIVITHTLNGDGSVYFPRLVIDAAENSEVTVVERFISDDGVRSLVVPVLDARAAQSARVRYLAINELGDKSWQIGEHDSVGERDSDTLLATVALGGDYARVSTAARLRGQGSNTRQVALYFAGGTQMHDFRTLQEHAAPRTTSDLLFKGAVQDTAKSVYTGLIKIHNNAKGSVAYQTNRNLTLSHGAWAESVPNLEIETN
;
A
#
# COMPACT_ATOMS: atom_id res chain seq x y z
N MET A 1 -20.99 17.39 4.72
CA MET A 1 -21.55 16.17 5.36
C MET A 1 -20.37 15.41 5.93
N PRO A 2 -20.47 14.83 7.13
CA PRO A 2 -19.36 14.03 7.63
C PRO A 2 -19.12 12.86 6.67
N VAL A 3 -17.89 12.69 6.26
CA VAL A 3 -17.43 11.64 5.34
C VAL A 3 -17.68 10.23 5.88
N LEU A 4 -17.87 10.13 7.20
CA LEU A 4 -17.96 8.87 7.93
C LEU A 4 -19.31 8.79 8.65
N THR A 5 -20.39 8.49 7.91
CA THR A 5 -21.64 8.11 8.57
C THR A 5 -21.76 6.58 8.62
N PRO A 6 -22.26 6.01 9.72
CA PRO A 6 -22.50 4.56 9.84
C PRO A 6 -23.35 3.98 8.71
N ASP A 7 -24.23 4.79 8.13
CA ASP A 7 -25.18 4.36 7.10
C ASP A 7 -24.54 4.13 5.72
N SER A 8 -23.41 4.77 5.41
CA SER A 8 -22.74 4.59 4.11
C SER A 8 -22.12 3.19 3.96
N ALA A 9 -21.82 2.49 5.05
CA ALA A 9 -21.26 1.13 5.06
C ALA A 9 -22.34 0.02 5.03
N LEU A 10 -23.63 0.35 5.20
CA LEU A 10 -24.69 -0.61 5.52
C LEU A 10 -25.47 -1.17 4.32
N SER A 11 -25.27 -0.66 3.11
CA SER A 11 -26.08 -1.03 1.93
C SER A 11 -25.62 -2.29 1.19
N LEU A 12 -24.64 -3.03 1.69
CA LEU A 12 -23.93 -4.09 0.98
C LEU A 12 -24.26 -5.48 1.54
N GLY A 13 -24.26 -6.53 0.70
CA GLY A 13 -24.71 -7.89 1.01
C GLY A 13 -24.18 -8.47 2.35
N ALA A 14 -24.89 -9.42 2.94
CA ALA A 14 -24.77 -9.80 4.37
C ALA A 14 -23.32 -10.10 4.85
N THR A 15 -22.52 -10.86 4.12
CA THR A 15 -21.16 -11.24 4.52
C THR A 15 -20.18 -10.08 4.39
N TRP A 16 -20.26 -9.35 3.30
CA TRP A 16 -19.42 -8.21 3.03
C TRP A 16 -19.77 -7.03 3.95
N SER A 17 -21.05 -6.86 4.24
CA SER A 17 -21.51 -5.85 5.20
C SER A 17 -20.98 -6.07 6.61
N GLN A 18 -20.75 -7.31 7.03
CA GLN A 18 -20.14 -7.60 8.33
C GLN A 18 -18.67 -7.15 8.38
N VAL A 19 -17.86 -7.51 7.37
CA VAL A 19 -16.46 -7.08 7.27
C VAL A 19 -16.36 -5.56 7.29
N ARG A 20 -17.15 -4.88 6.46
CA ARG A 20 -17.19 -3.42 6.37
C ARG A 20 -17.66 -2.77 7.67
N ARG A 21 -18.69 -3.32 8.31
CA ARG A 21 -19.20 -2.81 9.58
C ARG A 21 -18.16 -2.88 10.67
N SER A 22 -17.51 -4.05 10.82
CA SER A 22 -16.46 -4.24 11.81
C SER A 22 -15.25 -3.32 11.54
N ALA A 23 -14.92 -3.08 10.28
CA ALA A 23 -13.87 -2.14 9.89
C ALA A 23 -14.27 -0.69 10.20
N HIS A 24 -15.51 -0.32 9.94
CA HIS A 24 -16.04 1.00 10.25
C HIS A 24 -16.07 1.26 11.78
N GLU A 25 -16.51 0.28 12.56
CA GLU A 25 -16.48 0.35 14.03
C GLU A 25 -15.05 0.56 14.55
N ARG A 26 -14.07 -0.15 13.97
CA ARG A 26 -12.65 0.07 14.31
C ARG A 26 -12.17 1.46 13.91
N ALA A 27 -12.55 1.97 12.72
CA ALA A 27 -12.16 3.28 12.27
C ALA A 27 -12.71 4.40 13.17
N ILE A 28 -13.97 4.27 13.65
CA ILE A 28 -14.55 5.25 14.58
C ILE A 28 -13.88 5.19 15.96
N ALA A 29 -13.51 3.99 16.42
CA ALA A 29 -12.87 3.80 17.72
C ALA A 29 -11.38 4.18 17.72
N ALA A 30 -10.74 4.20 16.54
CA ALA A 30 -9.33 4.54 16.42
C ALA A 30 -9.11 6.05 16.68
N PRO A 31 -8.11 6.41 17.50
CA PRO A 31 -7.74 7.81 17.62
C PRO A 31 -7.20 8.33 16.28
N PHE A 32 -7.44 9.61 15.99
CA PHE A 32 -6.81 10.24 14.84
C PHE A 32 -5.29 10.33 15.11
N PRO A 33 -4.44 9.92 14.17
CA PRO A 33 -2.99 9.94 14.36
C PRO A 33 -2.44 11.33 14.65
N THR A 34 -1.38 11.39 15.45
CA THR A 34 -0.70 12.63 15.80
C THR A 34 0.80 12.53 15.53
N ILE A 35 1.46 13.67 15.37
CA ILE A 35 2.92 13.74 15.19
C ILE A 35 3.71 13.30 16.42
N ASP A 36 3.06 13.16 17.58
CA ASP A 36 3.68 12.65 18.82
C ASP A 36 3.89 11.13 18.78
N GLU A 37 3.13 10.44 17.92
CA GLU A 37 3.32 9.02 17.67
C GLU A 37 4.57 8.80 16.80
N GLU A 38 5.41 7.84 17.17
CA GLU A 38 6.64 7.52 16.43
C GLU A 38 6.37 7.21 14.95
N THR A 39 5.28 6.49 14.68
CA THR A 39 4.86 6.12 13.32
C THR A 39 4.43 7.31 12.47
N TRP A 40 4.03 8.43 13.09
CA TRP A 40 3.58 9.65 12.42
C TRP A 40 4.52 10.85 12.62
N ARG A 41 5.64 10.63 13.31
CA ARG A 41 6.65 11.68 13.47
C ARG A 41 7.13 12.18 12.10
N TYR A 42 7.31 13.47 11.99
CA TYR A 42 7.67 14.19 10.76
C TYR A 42 6.59 14.21 9.66
N SER A 43 5.43 13.62 9.86
CA SER A 43 4.33 13.65 8.88
C SER A 43 3.61 14.99 8.87
N ARG A 44 2.78 15.19 7.85
CA ARG A 44 1.85 16.33 7.76
C ARG A 44 0.43 15.97 8.24
N ILE A 45 0.27 14.91 9.03
CA ILE A 45 -1.04 14.38 9.41
C ILE A 45 -1.94 15.41 10.12
N GLY A 46 -1.36 16.34 10.87
CA GLY A 46 -2.10 17.41 11.55
C GLY A 46 -2.77 18.42 10.60
N GLU A 47 -2.44 18.40 9.31
CA GLU A 47 -3.07 19.25 8.29
C GLU A 47 -4.31 18.58 7.65
N LEU A 48 -4.51 17.27 7.87
CA LEU A 48 -5.60 16.52 7.27
C LEU A 48 -6.89 16.64 8.08
N ASP A 49 -7.92 17.16 7.46
CA ASP A 49 -9.30 17.15 7.99
C ASP A 49 -10.17 16.24 7.12
N LEU A 50 -10.43 15.01 7.60
CA LEU A 50 -11.26 14.04 6.90
C LEU A 50 -12.70 14.52 6.68
N ALA A 51 -13.22 15.40 7.54
CA ALA A 51 -14.60 15.92 7.42
C ALA A 51 -14.79 16.78 6.17
N THR A 52 -13.72 17.19 5.52
CA THR A 52 -13.76 18.00 4.28
C THR A 52 -13.84 17.18 3.00
N PHE A 53 -13.83 15.84 3.10
CA PHE A 53 -13.87 14.94 1.93
C PHE A 53 -15.18 14.14 1.91
N ALA A 54 -15.69 13.90 0.69
CA ALA A 54 -16.81 13.01 0.44
C ALA A 54 -16.31 11.69 -0.15
N ILE A 55 -16.89 10.56 0.32
CA ILE A 55 -16.52 9.23 -0.22
C ILE A 55 -16.99 9.15 -1.67
N ALA A 56 -16.09 8.73 -2.54
CA ALA A 56 -16.37 8.50 -3.96
C ALA A 56 -15.92 7.10 -4.39
N GLU A 57 -16.64 6.52 -5.36
CA GLU A 57 -16.18 5.31 -6.04
C GLU A 57 -14.90 5.61 -6.82
N THR A 58 -13.95 4.67 -6.79
CA THR A 58 -12.64 4.85 -7.44
C THR A 58 -12.75 4.56 -8.95
N PRO A 59 -12.63 5.58 -9.82
CA PRO A 59 -12.63 5.36 -11.26
C PRO A 59 -11.38 4.56 -11.66
N THR A 60 -11.57 3.31 -12.06
CA THR A 60 -10.48 2.36 -12.32
C THR A 60 -10.58 1.81 -13.73
N THR A 61 -9.47 1.82 -14.46
CA THR A 61 -9.30 1.10 -15.73
C THR A 61 -8.27 0.00 -15.58
N ILE A 62 -8.51 -1.15 -16.24
CA ILE A 62 -7.61 -2.30 -16.16
C ILE A 62 -7.26 -2.71 -17.59
N THR A 63 -5.98 -2.97 -17.84
CA THR A 63 -5.46 -3.48 -19.11
C THR A 63 -4.45 -4.60 -18.85
N GLY A 64 -4.10 -5.37 -19.89
CA GLY A 64 -3.17 -6.49 -19.75
C GLY A 64 -3.84 -7.78 -19.28
N GLU A 65 -5.19 -7.84 -19.24
CA GLU A 65 -5.93 -9.05 -18.92
C GLU A 65 -5.67 -10.15 -19.96
N SER A 66 -5.70 -11.39 -19.49
CA SER A 66 -5.52 -12.58 -20.33
C SER A 66 -6.38 -13.72 -19.78
N SER A 67 -6.62 -14.75 -20.60
CA SER A 67 -7.35 -15.95 -20.14
C SER A 67 -6.60 -16.78 -19.08
N GLN A 68 -5.35 -16.47 -18.83
CA GLN A 68 -4.50 -17.17 -17.86
C GLN A 68 -4.49 -16.52 -16.46
N VAL A 69 -4.94 -15.28 -16.36
CA VAL A 69 -4.99 -14.51 -15.11
C VAL A 69 -6.43 -14.06 -14.86
N THR A 70 -6.95 -14.39 -13.71
CA THR A 70 -8.29 -13.92 -13.32
C THR A 70 -8.19 -12.55 -12.69
N VAL A 71 -8.88 -11.57 -13.28
CA VAL A 71 -9.01 -10.23 -12.71
C VAL A 71 -10.49 -9.99 -12.37
N THR A 72 -10.76 -9.72 -11.11
CA THR A 72 -12.11 -9.44 -10.61
C THR A 72 -12.16 -8.05 -10.03
N ARG A 73 -13.12 -7.24 -10.48
CA ARG A 73 -13.41 -5.93 -9.89
C ARG A 73 -14.70 -5.99 -9.09
N VAL A 74 -14.64 -5.55 -7.84
CA VAL A 74 -15.79 -5.44 -6.94
C VAL A 74 -15.90 -3.99 -6.45
N PRO A 75 -16.75 -3.16 -7.10
CA PRO A 75 -16.99 -1.79 -6.67
C PRO A 75 -17.55 -1.73 -5.25
N ALA A 76 -17.33 -0.62 -4.55
CA ALA A 76 -17.87 -0.38 -3.21
C ALA A 76 -19.41 -0.53 -3.16
N SER A 77 -20.09 -0.16 -4.25
CA SER A 77 -21.54 -0.28 -4.42
C SER A 77 -22.05 -1.70 -4.72
N SER A 78 -21.17 -2.67 -4.95
CA SER A 78 -21.58 -4.03 -5.30
C SER A 78 -22.18 -4.79 -4.13
N ALA A 79 -23.33 -5.45 -4.36
CA ALA A 79 -24.01 -6.25 -3.35
C ALA A 79 -23.51 -7.72 -3.27
N SER A 80 -22.73 -8.18 -4.25
CA SER A 80 -22.27 -9.57 -4.33
C SER A 80 -20.77 -9.69 -4.12
N VAL A 81 -20.37 -10.51 -3.17
CA VAL A 81 -18.97 -10.85 -2.93
C VAL A 81 -18.84 -12.35 -2.80
N ASP A 82 -17.85 -12.92 -3.45
CA ASP A 82 -17.43 -14.30 -3.24
C ASP A 82 -17.02 -14.52 -1.79
N SER A 83 -17.45 -15.62 -1.20
CA SER A 83 -17.10 -15.97 0.20
C SER A 83 -15.59 -16.06 0.42
N SER A 84 -14.83 -16.47 -0.58
CA SER A 84 -13.36 -16.52 -0.52
C SER A 84 -12.71 -15.16 -0.31
N LEU A 85 -13.26 -14.09 -0.89
CA LEU A 85 -12.79 -12.72 -0.67
C LEU A 85 -13.19 -12.21 0.71
N ALA A 86 -14.39 -12.54 1.17
CA ALA A 86 -14.83 -12.17 2.52
C ALA A 86 -13.93 -12.77 3.60
N ASP A 87 -13.53 -14.04 3.45
CA ASP A 87 -12.61 -14.73 4.36
C ASP A 87 -11.20 -14.09 4.35
N LEU A 88 -10.75 -13.64 3.18
CA LEU A 88 -9.49 -12.94 3.04
C LEU A 88 -9.44 -11.66 3.89
N PHE A 89 -10.51 -10.86 3.85
CA PHE A 89 -10.58 -9.59 4.56
C PHE A 89 -10.99 -9.74 6.03
N ALA A 90 -11.70 -10.81 6.40
CA ALA A 90 -12.02 -11.11 7.80
C ALA A 90 -10.76 -11.36 8.64
N GLN A 91 -9.65 -11.76 8.01
CA GLN A 91 -8.35 -11.97 8.67
C GLN A 91 -7.52 -10.71 8.85
N SER A 92 -7.94 -9.57 8.29
CA SER A 92 -7.25 -8.31 8.49
C SER A 92 -7.39 -7.85 9.95
N THR A 93 -6.28 -7.88 10.67
CA THR A 93 -6.19 -7.46 12.08
C THR A 93 -5.62 -6.06 12.25
N SER A 94 -5.40 -5.34 11.15
CA SER A 94 -4.88 -3.98 11.22
C SER A 94 -5.82 -3.08 12.01
N THR A 95 -5.27 -2.39 13.01
CA THR A 95 -5.96 -1.39 13.83
C THR A 95 -5.67 0.04 13.33
N ASP A 96 -4.88 0.18 12.28
CA ASP A 96 -4.61 1.47 11.67
C ASP A 96 -5.89 2.11 11.14
N LEU A 97 -6.05 3.41 11.42
CA LEU A 97 -7.24 4.17 11.04
C LEU A 97 -7.47 4.10 9.52
N PHE A 98 -6.44 4.35 8.72
CA PHE A 98 -6.59 4.45 7.26
C PHE A 98 -6.83 3.09 6.61
N ASN A 99 -6.22 2.02 7.10
CA ASN A 99 -6.53 0.66 6.64
C ASN A 99 -7.97 0.27 7.03
N SER A 100 -8.43 0.63 8.23
CA SER A 100 -9.80 0.39 8.67
C SER A 100 -10.81 1.18 7.82
N LEU A 101 -10.53 2.43 7.47
CA LEU A 101 -11.32 3.23 6.54
C LEU A 101 -11.36 2.62 5.15
N ASN A 102 -10.19 2.21 4.62
CA ASN A 102 -10.13 1.52 3.34
C ASN A 102 -11.02 0.27 3.36
N LEU A 103 -10.85 -0.61 4.35
CA LEU A 103 -11.62 -1.85 4.45
C LEU A 103 -13.14 -1.61 4.60
N ALA A 104 -13.55 -0.49 5.21
CA ALA A 104 -14.96 -0.11 5.32
C ALA A 104 -15.56 0.34 3.98
N HIS A 105 -14.79 1.02 3.13
CA HIS A 105 -15.28 1.71 1.94
C HIS A 105 -14.65 1.24 0.62
N MET A 106 -13.81 0.21 0.62
CA MET A 106 -12.98 -0.22 -0.48
C MET A 106 -13.71 -0.53 -1.79
N ASP A 107 -13.12 -0.08 -2.88
CA ASP A 107 -13.27 -0.63 -4.22
C ASP A 107 -12.17 -1.65 -4.46
N VAL A 108 -12.52 -2.90 -4.73
CA VAL A 108 -11.55 -4.01 -4.77
C VAL A 108 -11.23 -4.43 -6.19
N VAL A 109 -9.94 -4.59 -6.47
CA VAL A 109 -9.45 -5.33 -7.63
C VAL A 109 -8.69 -6.55 -7.13
N VAL A 110 -9.03 -7.74 -7.61
CA VAL A 110 -8.34 -8.98 -7.29
C VAL A 110 -7.67 -9.52 -8.54
N VAL A 111 -6.37 -9.76 -8.44
CA VAL A 111 -5.56 -10.41 -9.48
C VAL A 111 -5.16 -11.79 -8.95
N SER A 112 -5.79 -12.84 -9.47
CA SER A 112 -5.52 -14.22 -9.07
C SER A 112 -4.80 -14.97 -10.18
N VAL A 113 -3.69 -15.63 -9.84
CA VAL A 113 -2.88 -16.40 -10.78
C VAL A 113 -2.82 -17.85 -10.33
N ALA A 114 -3.30 -18.76 -11.18
CA ALA A 114 -3.37 -20.17 -10.85
C ALA A 114 -1.97 -20.80 -10.76
N ARG A 115 -1.90 -21.95 -10.07
CA ARG A 115 -0.66 -22.72 -9.90
C ARG A 115 0.04 -22.99 -11.23
N GLY A 116 1.35 -22.69 -11.29
CA GLY A 116 2.20 -22.94 -12.44
C GLY A 116 1.98 -21.99 -13.62
N VAL A 117 1.11 -21.00 -13.49
CA VAL A 117 0.83 -20.02 -14.55
C VAL A 117 1.83 -18.87 -14.47
N VAL A 118 2.39 -18.51 -15.62
CA VAL A 118 3.18 -17.29 -15.80
C VAL A 118 2.33 -16.30 -16.60
N ALA A 119 2.01 -15.16 -16.00
CA ALA A 119 1.24 -14.11 -16.68
C ALA A 119 1.99 -13.61 -17.91
N PRO A 120 1.37 -13.59 -19.10
CA PRO A 120 2.09 -13.31 -20.36
C PRO A 120 2.48 -11.82 -20.50
N GLN A 121 1.84 -10.95 -19.75
CA GLN A 121 2.07 -9.51 -19.77
C GLN A 121 1.68 -8.87 -18.43
N PRO A 122 2.17 -7.68 -18.10
CA PRO A 122 1.76 -6.97 -16.91
C PRO A 122 0.26 -6.63 -16.91
N ILE A 123 -0.38 -6.78 -15.75
CA ILE A 123 -1.70 -6.20 -15.49
C ILE A 123 -1.50 -4.75 -15.07
N VAL A 124 -2.09 -3.82 -15.80
CA VAL A 124 -1.99 -2.39 -15.48
C VAL A 124 -3.34 -1.88 -15.00
N ILE A 125 -3.35 -1.37 -13.77
CA ILE A 125 -4.51 -0.80 -13.10
C ILE A 125 -4.27 0.70 -12.97
N THR A 126 -5.18 1.53 -13.48
CA THR A 126 -5.06 2.99 -13.39
C THR A 126 -6.30 3.56 -12.69
N HIS A 127 -6.05 4.31 -11.63
CA HIS A 127 -7.05 5.06 -10.86
C HIS A 127 -6.99 6.53 -11.25
N THR A 128 -8.09 7.10 -11.76
CA THR A 128 -8.19 8.52 -12.16
C THR A 128 -9.01 9.28 -11.12
N LEU A 129 -8.36 10.11 -10.32
CA LEU A 129 -8.88 10.62 -9.05
C LEU A 129 -9.21 12.14 -9.12
N ASN A 130 -10.05 12.53 -10.07
CA ASN A 130 -10.34 13.93 -10.41
C ASN A 130 -11.59 14.53 -9.71
N GLY A 131 -12.15 13.86 -8.70
CA GLY A 131 -13.24 14.43 -7.90
C GLY A 131 -12.71 15.43 -6.86
N ASP A 132 -12.96 16.71 -7.06
CA ASP A 132 -12.57 17.74 -6.07
C ASP A 132 -13.32 17.54 -4.74
N GLY A 133 -12.59 17.56 -3.62
CA GLY A 133 -13.13 17.25 -2.30
C GLY A 133 -13.51 15.77 -2.11
N SER A 134 -13.02 14.86 -2.92
CA SER A 134 -13.33 13.43 -2.82
C SER A 134 -12.24 12.62 -2.11
N VAL A 135 -12.66 11.56 -1.39
CA VAL A 135 -11.78 10.51 -0.88
C VAL A 135 -12.09 9.18 -1.55
N TYR A 136 -11.02 8.45 -1.91
CA TYR A 136 -11.05 7.18 -2.63
C TYR A 136 -10.35 6.08 -1.84
N PHE A 137 -10.90 4.87 -1.89
CA PHE A 137 -10.41 3.72 -1.14
C PHE A 137 -10.15 2.52 -2.05
N PRO A 138 -9.23 2.61 -3.04
CA PRO A 138 -8.87 1.46 -3.84
C PRO A 138 -8.17 0.39 -2.98
N ARG A 139 -8.53 -0.88 -3.21
CA ARG A 139 -7.84 -2.02 -2.61
C ARG A 139 -7.47 -3.03 -3.67
N LEU A 140 -6.20 -3.34 -3.75
CA LEU A 140 -5.67 -4.35 -4.67
C LEU A 140 -5.28 -5.60 -3.90
N VAL A 141 -5.75 -6.75 -4.36
CA VAL A 141 -5.31 -8.06 -3.89
C VAL A 141 -4.57 -8.77 -5.01
N ILE A 142 -3.36 -9.23 -4.73
CA ILE A 142 -2.60 -10.09 -5.63
C ILE A 142 -2.45 -11.46 -4.95
N ASP A 143 -3.08 -12.48 -5.53
CA ASP A 143 -3.01 -13.86 -5.03
C ASP A 143 -2.30 -14.74 -6.07
N ALA A 144 -1.01 -14.97 -5.85
CA ALA A 144 -0.16 -15.75 -6.71
C ALA A 144 0.02 -17.16 -6.13
N ALA A 145 -0.63 -18.15 -6.76
CA ALA A 145 -0.56 -19.54 -6.34
C ALA A 145 0.84 -20.15 -6.58
N GLU A 146 1.08 -21.35 -6.07
CA GLU A 146 2.37 -22.04 -6.13
C GLU A 146 2.97 -22.08 -7.55
N ASN A 147 4.26 -21.76 -7.68
CA ASN A 147 5.02 -21.71 -8.93
C ASN A 147 4.45 -20.76 -9.99
N SER A 148 3.66 -19.76 -9.62
CA SER A 148 3.12 -18.76 -10.53
C SER A 148 3.99 -17.52 -10.61
N GLU A 149 3.78 -16.70 -11.66
CA GLU A 149 4.45 -15.42 -11.82
C GLU A 149 3.51 -14.35 -12.35
N VAL A 150 3.52 -13.15 -11.73
CA VAL A 150 2.72 -12.01 -12.17
C VAL A 150 3.45 -10.70 -11.96
N THR A 151 3.25 -9.78 -12.90
CA THR A 151 3.62 -8.36 -12.76
C THR A 151 2.35 -7.54 -12.75
N VAL A 152 2.19 -6.67 -11.76
CA VAL A 152 1.09 -5.72 -11.65
C VAL A 152 1.66 -4.31 -11.52
N VAL A 153 1.13 -3.39 -12.32
CA VAL A 153 1.42 -1.97 -12.26
C VAL A 153 0.16 -1.24 -11.84
N GLU A 154 0.22 -0.49 -10.75
CA GLU A 154 -0.88 0.31 -10.24
C GLU A 154 -0.52 1.79 -10.32
N ARG A 155 -1.37 2.59 -10.99
CA ARG A 155 -1.13 4.02 -11.21
C ARG A 155 -2.22 4.84 -10.56
N PHE A 156 -1.81 5.90 -9.88
CA PHE A 156 -2.67 6.90 -9.27
C PHE A 156 -2.43 8.23 -9.97
N ILE A 157 -3.42 8.73 -10.68
CA ILE A 157 -3.34 9.96 -11.47
C ILE A 157 -4.45 10.92 -11.07
N SER A 158 -4.16 12.21 -10.99
CA SER A 158 -5.14 13.30 -10.90
C SER A 158 -4.59 14.57 -11.54
N ASP A 159 -5.48 15.47 -11.94
CA ASP A 159 -5.09 16.76 -12.48
C ASP A 159 -4.59 17.70 -11.36
N ASP A 160 -3.71 18.64 -11.72
CA ASP A 160 -3.30 19.70 -10.81
C ASP A 160 -4.50 20.56 -10.38
N GLY A 161 -4.44 21.08 -9.16
CA GLY A 161 -5.51 21.90 -8.58
C GLY A 161 -6.66 21.09 -8.00
N VAL A 162 -6.80 19.80 -8.30
CA VAL A 162 -7.83 18.92 -7.72
C VAL A 162 -7.43 18.50 -6.31
N ARG A 163 -8.27 18.84 -5.33
CA ARG A 163 -8.09 18.44 -3.94
C ARG A 163 -8.75 17.08 -3.70
N SER A 164 -7.95 16.02 -3.67
CA SER A 164 -8.42 14.67 -3.40
C SER A 164 -7.57 13.97 -2.34
N LEU A 165 -8.15 12.95 -1.70
CA LEU A 165 -7.43 12.02 -0.83
C LEU A 165 -7.58 10.62 -1.41
N VAL A 166 -6.49 9.90 -1.54
CA VAL A 166 -6.53 8.47 -1.85
C VAL A 166 -5.89 7.67 -0.73
N VAL A 167 -6.58 6.61 -0.32
CA VAL A 167 -6.14 5.69 0.74
C VAL A 167 -6.02 4.29 0.12
N PRO A 168 -4.98 4.02 -0.68
CA PRO A 168 -4.80 2.75 -1.34
C PRO A 168 -4.26 1.69 -0.38
N VAL A 169 -4.72 0.44 -0.55
CA VAL A 169 -4.17 -0.72 0.17
C VAL A 169 -3.86 -1.84 -0.82
N LEU A 170 -2.65 -2.40 -0.71
CA LEU A 170 -2.23 -3.60 -1.40
C LEU A 170 -2.11 -4.75 -0.39
N ASP A 171 -2.75 -5.89 -0.70
CA ASP A 171 -2.50 -7.19 -0.07
C ASP A 171 -1.89 -8.14 -1.12
N ALA A 172 -0.60 -8.41 -1.06
CA ALA A 172 0.08 -9.30 -1.98
C ALA A 172 0.47 -10.63 -1.29
N ARG A 173 0.11 -11.74 -1.92
CA ARG A 173 0.43 -13.09 -1.43
C ARG A 173 1.20 -13.86 -2.49
N ALA A 174 2.40 -14.27 -2.15
CA ALA A 174 3.23 -15.14 -2.97
C ALA A 174 3.31 -16.52 -2.31
N ALA A 175 2.58 -17.50 -2.82
CA ALA A 175 2.65 -18.89 -2.37
C ALA A 175 4.04 -19.48 -2.66
N GLN A 176 4.25 -20.75 -2.30
CA GLN A 176 5.55 -21.42 -2.48
C GLN A 176 6.09 -21.26 -3.92
N SER A 177 7.31 -20.78 -4.05
CA SER A 177 8.02 -20.55 -5.32
C SER A 177 7.31 -19.62 -6.29
N ALA A 178 6.31 -18.85 -5.84
CA ALA A 178 5.65 -17.84 -6.65
C ALA A 178 6.51 -16.56 -6.75
N ARG A 179 6.31 -15.83 -7.85
CA ARG A 179 6.99 -14.56 -8.11
C ARG A 179 5.97 -13.45 -8.33
N VAL A 180 6.01 -12.44 -7.48
CA VAL A 180 5.15 -11.25 -7.58
C VAL A 180 6.02 -10.01 -7.81
N ARG A 181 5.70 -9.28 -8.87
CA ARG A 181 6.29 -7.97 -9.17
C ARG A 181 5.18 -6.93 -9.11
N TYR A 182 5.27 -6.03 -8.16
CA TYR A 182 4.32 -4.92 -8.02
C TYR A 182 5.05 -3.59 -8.18
N LEU A 183 4.46 -2.70 -8.96
CA LEU A 183 4.94 -1.32 -9.15
C LEU A 183 3.79 -0.37 -8.92
N ALA A 184 3.87 0.45 -7.87
CA ALA A 184 3.01 1.61 -7.65
C ALA A 184 3.61 2.86 -8.29
N ILE A 185 2.79 3.62 -9.03
CA ILE A 185 3.20 4.90 -9.62
C ILE A 185 2.24 5.98 -9.15
N ASN A 186 2.76 6.95 -8.39
CA ASN A 186 2.01 8.12 -7.96
C ASN A 186 2.34 9.30 -8.87
N GLU A 187 1.33 9.72 -9.63
CA GLU A 187 1.33 10.88 -10.55
C GLU A 187 0.14 11.79 -10.19
N LEU A 188 -0.13 11.97 -8.90
CA LEU A 188 -1.21 12.81 -8.40
C LEU A 188 -0.88 14.30 -8.57
N GLY A 189 -1.92 15.10 -8.78
CA GLY A 189 -1.79 16.55 -8.87
C GLY A 189 -1.37 17.22 -7.55
N ASP A 190 -1.01 18.48 -7.63
CA ASP A 190 -0.34 19.28 -6.61
C ASP A 190 -1.17 19.57 -5.34
N LYS A 191 -2.47 19.21 -5.29
CA LYS A 191 -3.33 19.33 -4.11
C LYS A 191 -3.89 18.01 -3.59
N SER A 192 -3.47 16.91 -4.21
CA SER A 192 -3.92 15.58 -3.83
C SER A 192 -3.03 14.97 -2.75
N TRP A 193 -3.65 14.20 -1.87
CA TRP A 193 -2.97 13.45 -0.80
C TRP A 193 -3.09 11.96 -1.01
N GLN A 194 -2.03 11.24 -0.69
CA GLN A 194 -2.01 9.77 -0.62
C GLN A 194 -1.58 9.31 0.77
N ILE A 195 -2.36 8.40 1.38
CA ILE A 195 -1.97 7.68 2.59
C ILE A 195 -2.20 6.20 2.30
N GLY A 196 -1.16 5.49 1.90
CA GLY A 196 -1.23 4.13 1.39
C GLY A 196 -0.50 3.11 2.24
N GLU A 197 -0.95 1.85 2.13
CA GLU A 197 -0.33 0.69 2.77
C GLU A 197 -0.13 -0.43 1.74
N HIS A 198 1.08 -0.97 1.69
CA HIS A 198 1.41 -2.16 0.92
C HIS A 198 1.85 -3.27 1.88
N ASP A 199 1.14 -4.39 1.91
CA ASP A 199 1.53 -5.57 2.68
C ASP A 199 1.79 -6.75 1.74
N SER A 200 2.92 -7.41 1.89
CA SER A 200 3.24 -8.62 1.14
C SER A 200 3.64 -9.76 2.06
N VAL A 201 3.12 -10.95 1.77
CA VAL A 201 3.48 -12.18 2.45
C VAL A 201 4.13 -13.13 1.47
N GLY A 202 5.37 -13.53 1.76
CA GLY A 202 6.15 -14.48 0.99
C GLY A 202 6.25 -15.83 1.69
N GLU A 203 5.72 -16.87 1.04
CA GLU A 203 5.86 -18.25 1.50
C GLU A 203 7.19 -18.86 1.00
N ARG A 204 7.41 -20.16 1.28
CA ARG A 204 8.67 -20.85 0.98
C ARG A 204 9.17 -20.60 -0.45
N ASP A 205 10.45 -20.22 -0.55
CA ASP A 205 11.16 -20.01 -1.82
C ASP A 205 10.48 -19.01 -2.77
N SER A 206 9.55 -18.16 -2.26
CA SER A 206 8.91 -17.10 -3.04
C SER A 206 9.85 -15.92 -3.29
N ASP A 207 9.55 -15.14 -4.33
CA ASP A 207 10.30 -13.92 -4.67
C ASP A 207 9.33 -12.76 -4.93
N THR A 208 9.43 -11.69 -4.14
CA THR A 208 8.58 -10.52 -4.26
C THR A 208 9.40 -9.26 -4.56
N LEU A 209 8.90 -8.42 -5.46
CA LEU A 209 9.39 -7.06 -5.67
C LEU A 209 8.24 -6.09 -5.42
N LEU A 210 8.43 -5.19 -4.46
CA LEU A 210 7.54 -4.06 -4.21
C LEU A 210 8.28 -2.79 -4.62
N ALA A 211 7.83 -2.18 -5.70
CA ALA A 211 8.43 -0.97 -6.24
C ALA A 211 7.47 0.22 -6.14
N THR A 212 7.98 1.40 -5.82
CA THR A 212 7.21 2.65 -5.76
C THR A 212 7.93 3.74 -6.54
N VAL A 213 7.21 4.40 -7.44
CA VAL A 213 7.64 5.65 -8.10
C VAL A 213 6.71 6.75 -7.60
N ALA A 214 7.25 7.73 -6.85
CA ALA A 214 6.49 8.82 -6.28
C ALA A 214 6.94 10.15 -6.89
N LEU A 215 6.11 10.72 -7.74
CA LEU A 215 6.38 11.95 -8.51
C LEU A 215 5.36 13.05 -8.22
N GLY A 216 4.20 12.70 -7.65
CA GLY A 216 3.08 13.61 -7.49
C GLY A 216 2.52 13.66 -6.07
N GLY A 217 1.44 14.44 -5.94
CA GLY A 217 0.77 14.72 -4.67
C GLY A 217 1.41 15.87 -3.88
N ASP A 218 0.60 16.60 -3.13
CA ASP A 218 1.08 17.56 -2.13
C ASP A 218 1.74 16.83 -0.94
N TYR A 219 1.09 15.73 -0.51
CA TYR A 219 1.62 14.81 0.49
C TYR A 219 1.37 13.36 0.07
N ALA A 220 2.42 12.55 0.03
CA ALA A 220 2.30 11.14 -0.26
C ALA A 220 3.04 10.32 0.81
N ARG A 221 2.26 9.58 1.61
CA ARG A 221 2.76 8.63 2.60
C ARG A 221 2.46 7.21 2.15
N VAL A 222 3.48 6.36 2.14
CA VAL A 222 3.35 4.94 1.81
C VAL A 222 4.06 4.10 2.87
N SER A 223 3.30 3.21 3.53
CA SER A 223 3.82 2.17 4.40
C SER A 223 3.96 0.88 3.61
N THR A 224 5.14 0.28 3.58
CA THR A 224 5.40 -0.95 2.82
C THR A 224 5.96 -2.03 3.74
N ALA A 225 5.20 -3.09 3.99
CA ALA A 225 5.61 -4.24 4.77
C ALA A 225 5.87 -5.45 3.88
N ALA A 226 7.01 -6.09 4.07
CA ALA A 226 7.33 -7.38 3.45
C ALA A 226 7.58 -8.43 4.53
N ARG A 227 6.70 -9.44 4.58
CA ARG A 227 6.70 -10.50 5.59
C ARG A 227 7.19 -11.81 4.99
N LEU A 228 8.40 -12.18 5.34
CA LEU A 228 9.08 -13.39 4.86
C LEU A 228 8.74 -14.56 5.80
N ARG A 229 7.60 -15.23 5.55
CA ARG A 229 7.07 -16.30 6.41
C ARG A 229 7.58 -17.69 6.03
N GLY A 230 7.94 -17.88 4.78
CA GLY A 230 8.47 -19.18 4.31
C GLY A 230 10.00 -19.20 4.25
N GLN A 231 10.59 -20.36 4.55
CA GLN A 231 12.04 -20.57 4.43
C GLN A 231 12.51 -20.26 3.01
N GLY A 232 13.62 -19.54 2.87
CA GLY A 232 14.21 -19.21 1.58
C GLY A 232 13.46 -18.14 0.79
N SER A 233 12.40 -17.55 1.34
CA SER A 233 11.70 -16.44 0.67
C SER A 233 12.60 -15.22 0.53
N ASN A 234 12.38 -14.48 -0.56
CA ASN A 234 13.15 -13.31 -0.94
C ASN A 234 12.25 -12.13 -1.22
N THR A 235 12.65 -10.95 -0.80
CA THR A 235 11.94 -9.70 -1.11
C THR A 235 12.90 -8.59 -1.50
N ARG A 236 12.48 -7.76 -2.45
CA ARG A 236 13.10 -6.48 -2.74
C ARG A 236 12.08 -5.37 -2.60
N GLN A 237 12.47 -4.29 -1.92
CA GLN A 237 11.70 -3.05 -1.83
C GLN A 237 12.49 -1.94 -2.52
N VAL A 238 11.91 -1.34 -3.54
CA VAL A 238 12.59 -0.30 -4.33
C VAL A 238 11.72 0.93 -4.40
N ALA A 239 12.28 2.13 -4.17
CA ALA A 239 11.59 3.37 -4.49
C ALA A 239 12.48 4.35 -5.25
N LEU A 240 11.84 5.04 -6.19
CA LEU A 240 12.35 6.24 -6.85
C LEU A 240 11.38 7.37 -6.59
N TYR A 241 11.85 8.50 -6.09
CA TYR A 241 11.00 9.65 -5.84
C TYR A 241 11.68 10.98 -6.16
N PHE A 242 10.85 11.91 -6.60
CA PHE A 242 11.26 13.29 -6.83
C PHE A 242 10.19 14.22 -6.27
N ALA A 243 10.59 15.17 -5.44
CA ALA A 243 9.70 16.16 -4.87
C ALA A 243 10.22 17.58 -5.14
N GLY A 244 9.32 18.45 -5.56
CA GLY A 244 9.58 19.88 -5.80
C GLY A 244 8.54 20.76 -5.12
N GLY A 245 8.75 22.08 -5.16
CA GLY A 245 7.85 23.03 -4.52
C GLY A 245 7.73 22.81 -3.01
N THR A 246 6.53 22.49 -2.53
CA THR A 246 6.22 22.21 -1.12
C THR A 246 5.88 20.74 -0.86
N GLN A 247 5.99 19.89 -1.85
CA GLN A 247 5.64 18.47 -1.77
C GLN A 247 6.37 17.76 -0.64
N MET A 248 5.72 16.73 -0.09
CA MET A 248 6.36 15.86 0.88
C MET A 248 6.08 14.38 0.60
N HIS A 249 7.14 13.58 0.51
CA HIS A 249 7.05 12.13 0.41
C HIS A 249 7.53 11.48 1.71
N ASP A 250 6.68 10.62 2.32
CA ASP A 250 6.93 9.94 3.60
C ASP A 250 6.85 8.42 3.38
N PHE A 251 7.96 7.73 3.52
CA PHE A 251 8.05 6.28 3.35
C PHE A 251 8.30 5.59 4.68
N ARG A 252 7.49 4.57 4.95
CA ARG A 252 7.66 3.67 6.10
C ARG A 252 7.85 2.25 5.58
N THR A 253 8.86 1.54 6.06
CA THR A 253 9.12 0.19 5.58
C THR A 253 9.34 -0.79 6.72
N LEU A 254 8.83 -2.00 6.53
CA LEU A 254 9.08 -3.16 7.38
C LEU A 254 9.62 -4.31 6.52
N GLN A 255 10.78 -4.83 6.89
CA GLN A 255 11.34 -6.07 6.37
C GLN A 255 11.30 -7.09 7.50
N GLU A 256 10.28 -7.96 7.54
CA GLU A 256 10.04 -8.92 8.62
C GLU A 256 10.51 -10.32 8.22
N HIS A 257 11.55 -10.80 8.87
CA HIS A 257 12.11 -12.14 8.68
C HIS A 257 11.55 -13.07 9.77
N ALA A 258 10.57 -13.91 9.39
CA ALA A 258 9.90 -14.84 10.29
C ALA A 258 10.23 -16.31 10.01
N ALA A 259 11.15 -16.59 9.08
CA ALA A 259 11.58 -17.93 8.70
C ALA A 259 13.09 -17.99 8.39
N PRO A 260 13.72 -19.18 8.43
CA PRO A 260 15.16 -19.31 8.19
C PRO A 260 15.56 -19.01 6.74
N ARG A 261 16.79 -18.50 6.56
CA ARG A 261 17.42 -18.27 5.24
C ARG A 261 16.61 -17.37 4.31
N THR A 262 15.95 -16.39 4.87
CA THR A 262 15.22 -15.37 4.11
C THR A 262 16.13 -14.22 3.72
N THR A 263 15.83 -13.56 2.61
CA THR A 263 16.63 -12.43 2.12
C THR A 263 15.75 -11.21 1.86
N SER A 264 16.17 -10.05 2.33
CA SER A 264 15.54 -8.78 1.98
C SER A 264 16.58 -7.76 1.52
N ASP A 265 16.23 -6.98 0.48
CA ASP A 265 17.04 -5.87 0.00
C ASP A 265 16.16 -4.66 -0.27
N LEU A 266 16.46 -3.54 0.40
CA LEU A 266 15.78 -2.28 0.22
C LEU A 266 16.72 -1.24 -0.39
N LEU A 267 16.27 -0.65 -1.50
CA LEU A 267 16.97 0.44 -2.15
C LEU A 267 16.01 1.58 -2.48
N PHE A 268 16.02 2.63 -1.67
CA PHE A 268 15.25 3.84 -1.89
C PHE A 268 16.17 4.99 -2.30
N LYS A 269 15.84 5.64 -3.41
CA LYS A 269 16.59 6.79 -3.93
C LYS A 269 15.63 7.92 -4.27
N GLY A 270 15.98 9.12 -3.82
CA GLY A 270 15.18 10.31 -4.12
C GLY A 270 15.99 11.57 -4.30
N ALA A 271 15.33 12.56 -4.89
CA ALA A 271 15.82 13.91 -4.94
C ALA A 271 14.72 14.89 -4.51
N VAL A 272 15.08 15.91 -3.76
CA VAL A 272 14.18 16.96 -3.28
C VAL A 272 14.75 18.33 -3.61
N GLN A 273 13.91 19.21 -4.11
CA GLN A 273 14.26 20.59 -4.45
C GLN A 273 13.30 21.61 -3.85
N ASP A 274 13.61 22.89 -3.99
CA ASP A 274 12.85 24.04 -3.47
C ASP A 274 12.70 23.96 -1.95
N THR A 275 11.49 23.74 -1.41
CA THR A 275 11.21 23.52 0.02
C THR A 275 10.59 22.15 0.28
N ALA A 276 10.64 21.28 -0.71
CA ALA A 276 10.10 19.94 -0.62
C ALA A 276 10.84 19.08 0.41
N LYS A 277 10.13 18.08 0.93
CA LYS A 277 10.63 17.21 2.00
C LYS A 277 10.52 15.74 1.62
N SER A 278 11.45 14.93 2.12
CA SER A 278 11.31 13.48 2.13
C SER A 278 11.63 12.91 3.50
N VAL A 279 10.84 11.94 3.94
CA VAL A 279 11.08 11.16 5.17
C VAL A 279 11.13 9.69 4.80
N TYR A 280 12.12 9.00 5.32
CA TYR A 280 12.23 7.56 5.25
C TYR A 280 12.42 7.00 6.66
N THR A 281 11.54 6.11 7.09
CA THR A 281 11.72 5.33 8.32
C THR A 281 11.61 3.84 7.98
N GLY A 282 12.66 3.09 8.24
CA GLY A 282 12.71 1.67 7.97
C GLY A 282 12.90 0.84 9.23
N LEU A 283 12.29 -0.34 9.27
CA LEU A 283 12.54 -1.35 10.29
C LEU A 283 12.87 -2.68 9.62
N ILE A 284 14.03 -3.23 9.97
CA ILE A 284 14.33 -4.65 9.73
C ILE A 284 14.06 -5.38 11.05
N LYS A 285 13.20 -6.41 11.00
CA LYS A 285 12.89 -7.26 12.14
C LYS A 285 13.24 -8.72 11.83
N ILE A 286 14.13 -9.30 12.65
CA ILE A 286 14.58 -10.69 12.50
C ILE A 286 14.15 -11.48 13.74
N HIS A 287 13.17 -12.37 13.57
CA HIS A 287 12.64 -13.20 14.65
C HIS A 287 13.59 -14.33 15.07
N ASN A 288 13.39 -14.88 16.26
CA ASN A 288 14.22 -15.92 16.87
C ASN A 288 14.44 -17.16 15.98
N ASN A 289 13.47 -17.51 15.15
CA ASN A 289 13.52 -18.66 14.23
C ASN A 289 14.12 -18.35 12.86
N ALA A 290 14.43 -17.09 12.56
CA ALA A 290 14.89 -16.64 11.24
C ALA A 290 16.42 -16.74 11.06
N LYS A 291 17.01 -17.85 11.46
CA LYS A 291 18.46 -18.07 11.37
C LYS A 291 18.97 -18.09 9.93
N GLY A 292 20.11 -17.46 9.70
CA GLY A 292 20.75 -17.38 8.39
C GLY A 292 20.06 -16.41 7.42
N SER A 293 19.26 -15.50 7.93
CA SER A 293 18.67 -14.41 7.13
C SER A 293 19.71 -13.37 6.76
N VAL A 294 19.49 -12.73 5.60
CA VAL A 294 20.32 -11.65 5.07
C VAL A 294 19.43 -10.47 4.78
N ALA A 295 19.76 -9.29 5.32
CA ALA A 295 18.96 -8.11 5.16
C ALA A 295 19.83 -6.89 4.83
N TYR A 296 19.43 -6.14 3.81
CA TYR A 296 20.05 -4.86 3.43
C TYR A 296 19.02 -3.76 3.40
N GLN A 297 19.43 -2.56 3.82
CA GLN A 297 18.60 -1.37 3.79
C GLN A 297 19.45 -0.17 3.37
N THR A 298 19.10 0.43 2.25
CA THR A 298 19.78 1.62 1.72
C THR A 298 18.79 2.69 1.34
N ASN A 299 18.88 3.86 1.96
CA ASN A 299 18.19 5.08 1.54
C ASN A 299 19.21 6.15 1.15
N ARG A 300 19.04 6.76 -0.02
CA ARG A 300 19.91 7.83 -0.52
C ARG A 300 19.09 8.98 -1.05
N ASN A 301 19.33 10.18 -0.51
CA ASN A 301 18.66 11.41 -0.87
C ASN A 301 19.66 12.43 -1.44
N LEU A 302 19.20 13.15 -2.48
CA LEU A 302 19.86 14.36 -2.97
C LEU A 302 18.99 15.56 -2.60
N THR A 303 19.53 16.48 -1.84
CA THR A 303 18.92 17.81 -1.60
C THR A 303 19.50 18.79 -2.61
N LEU A 304 18.64 19.28 -3.51
CA LEU A 304 19.06 20.12 -4.64
C LEU A 304 18.95 21.63 -4.37
N SER A 305 18.30 22.00 -3.27
CA SER A 305 18.10 23.40 -2.85
C SER A 305 18.33 23.58 -1.37
N HIS A 306 18.69 24.79 -0.91
CA HIS A 306 18.90 25.08 0.50
C HIS A 306 17.65 24.88 1.38
N GLY A 307 16.45 25.03 0.82
CA GLY A 307 15.19 24.82 1.54
C GLY A 307 14.73 23.37 1.57
N ALA A 308 15.32 22.52 0.74
CA ALA A 308 14.95 21.10 0.66
C ALA A 308 15.48 20.31 1.86
N TRP A 309 14.68 19.34 2.32
CA TRP A 309 15.03 18.55 3.50
C TRP A 309 14.74 17.06 3.30
N ALA A 310 15.65 16.23 3.79
CA ALA A 310 15.50 14.78 3.73
C ALA A 310 15.94 14.15 5.06
N GLU A 311 15.08 13.29 5.62
CA GLU A 311 15.32 12.55 6.86
C GLU A 311 15.37 11.05 6.59
N SER A 312 16.28 10.34 7.26
CA SER A 312 16.39 8.88 7.15
C SER A 312 16.59 8.28 8.53
N VAL A 313 15.66 7.45 8.96
CA VAL A 313 15.62 6.80 10.28
C VAL A 313 15.61 5.28 10.10
N PRO A 314 16.77 4.63 9.93
CA PRO A 314 16.87 3.19 9.87
C PRO A 314 16.81 2.56 11.27
N ASN A 315 16.00 1.53 11.45
CA ASN A 315 15.90 0.75 12.67
C ASN A 315 16.18 -0.74 12.40
N LEU A 316 16.72 -1.43 13.38
CA LEU A 316 17.04 -2.85 13.32
C LEU A 316 16.70 -3.53 14.64
N GLU A 317 15.85 -4.56 14.58
CA GLU A 317 15.52 -5.44 15.69
C GLU A 317 15.95 -6.87 15.35
N ILE A 318 16.83 -7.44 16.16
CA ILE A 318 17.30 -8.82 16.00
C ILE A 318 17.02 -9.60 17.28
N GLU A 319 16.19 -10.63 17.18
CA GLU A 319 15.83 -11.50 18.31
C GLU A 319 16.61 -12.82 18.30
N THR A 320 17.41 -13.10 17.25
CA THR A 320 18.20 -14.33 17.09
C THR A 320 19.70 -14.05 17.26
N ASN A 321 20.44 -15.07 17.73
CA ASN A 321 21.89 -15.07 17.80
C ASN A 321 22.47 -15.85 16.63
#